data_807df3d8aa5f916e394aeb4ca24759d8
#
_entry.id   807df3d8aa5f916e394aeb4ca24759d8
#
_cell.length_a   1.000
_cell.length_b   1.000
_cell.length_c   1.000
_cell.angle_alpha   90.00
_cell.angle_beta   90.00
_cell.angle_gamma   90.00
#
_symmetry.space_group_name_H-M   'P 1'
#
loop_
_entity.id
_entity.type
_entity.pdbx_description
1 polymer ?
#
loop_
_entity_poly.entity_id
_entity_poly.type
_entity_poly.pdbx_seq_one_letter_code
_entity_poly.pdbx_strand_id
1 'polypeptide(L)'
;IPEGAGYRLENPRIFAKGMLNTDVAFDWNGRLLVSEWGGGWSATKRGSLHAISDPESLTDPRIAEARDIAIEGVGDRGMFELAELLGSDDQRIRRMAQQELAERRAVAAFEDVARYERRTLPRLHAIWGLGQVARIEAARNRRIGAAMDPLIPLLRDPDPEVRAQAAKTLGDPPHPAAKDALVEALVDP
;
A
#
# COMPACT_ATOMS: atom_id res chain seq x y z
N ILE A 1 -8.90 10.08 10.34
CA ILE A 1 -7.85 9.52 11.20
C ILE A 1 -7.93 8.00 11.20
N PRO A 2 -6.82 7.29 11.33
CA PRO A 2 -6.82 5.83 11.48
C PRO A 2 -7.61 5.40 12.74
N GLU A 3 -8.38 4.33 12.64
CA GLU A 3 -9.14 3.75 13.75
C GLU A 3 -9.25 2.24 13.56
N GLY A 4 -8.50 1.47 14.36
CA GLY A 4 -8.36 0.03 14.16
C GLY A 4 -7.83 -0.30 12.76
N ALA A 5 -8.45 -1.25 12.08
CA ALA A 5 -8.14 -1.64 10.70
C ALA A 5 -8.79 -0.73 9.62
N GLY A 6 -9.29 0.42 10.00
CA GLY A 6 -9.98 1.33 9.08
C GLY A 6 -9.68 2.80 9.35
N TYR A 7 -10.64 3.64 8.98
CA TYR A 7 -10.53 5.08 9.15
C TYR A 7 -11.84 5.67 9.65
N ARG A 8 -11.76 6.59 10.60
CA ARG A 8 -12.88 7.43 11.02
C ARG A 8 -12.83 8.77 10.29
N LEU A 9 -13.99 9.19 9.77
CA LEU A 9 -14.14 10.53 9.21
C LEU A 9 -14.18 11.58 10.33
N GLU A 10 -13.30 12.55 10.26
CA GLU A 10 -13.22 13.65 11.23
C GLU A 10 -13.29 14.99 10.51
N ASN A 11 -14.20 15.87 10.99
CA ASN A 11 -14.35 17.22 10.47
C ASN A 11 -14.42 17.32 8.93
N PRO A 12 -15.37 16.65 8.26
CA PRO A 12 -15.48 16.69 6.81
C PRO A 12 -15.68 18.13 6.34
N ARG A 13 -14.89 18.52 5.34
CA ARG A 13 -15.00 19.83 4.69
C ARG A 13 -15.20 19.67 3.20
N ILE A 14 -16.02 20.53 2.63
CA ILE A 14 -16.15 20.59 1.17
C ILE A 14 -14.89 21.24 0.62
N PHE A 15 -14.11 20.48 -0.13
CA PHE A 15 -12.89 20.96 -0.76
C PHE A 15 -13.15 21.71 -2.07
N ALA A 16 -14.04 21.20 -2.91
CA ALA A 16 -14.44 21.82 -4.19
C ALA A 16 -15.93 21.59 -4.47
N LYS A 17 -16.56 22.51 -5.20
CA LYS A 17 -17.98 22.47 -5.58
C LYS A 17 -18.15 22.73 -7.07
N GLY A 18 -19.33 22.37 -7.61
CA GLY A 18 -19.74 22.71 -8.98
C GLY A 18 -19.23 21.75 -10.05
N MET A 19 -18.75 20.58 -9.64
CA MET A 19 -18.28 19.51 -10.53
C MET A 19 -19.05 18.21 -10.26
N LEU A 20 -19.34 17.46 -11.30
CA LEU A 20 -19.80 16.06 -11.21
C LEU A 20 -18.59 15.14 -11.27
N ASN A 21 -17.88 15.02 -10.15
CA ASN A 21 -16.67 14.24 -10.05
C ASN A 21 -16.94 12.76 -10.31
N THR A 22 -16.12 12.13 -11.14
CA THR A 22 -16.15 10.69 -11.39
C THR A 22 -14.96 9.98 -10.76
N ASP A 23 -13.80 10.65 -10.67
CA ASP A 23 -12.59 10.12 -10.05
C ASP A 23 -11.64 11.25 -9.65
N VAL A 24 -10.69 10.92 -8.75
CA VAL A 24 -9.63 11.83 -8.31
C VAL A 24 -8.31 11.07 -8.19
N ALA A 25 -7.21 11.73 -8.57
CA ALA A 25 -5.86 11.19 -8.42
C ALA A 25 -4.84 12.31 -8.21
N PHE A 26 -3.74 12.02 -7.53
CA PHE A 26 -2.59 12.93 -7.51
C PHE A 26 -1.64 12.63 -8.67
N ASP A 27 -1.20 13.67 -9.37
CA ASP A 27 -0.12 13.54 -10.35
C ASP A 27 1.27 13.57 -9.66
N TRP A 28 2.32 13.36 -10.47
CA TRP A 28 3.70 13.37 -9.98
C TRP A 28 4.24 14.78 -9.66
N ASN A 29 3.48 15.82 -9.97
CA ASN A 29 3.81 17.19 -9.60
C ASN A 29 3.01 17.67 -8.37
N GLY A 30 2.32 16.77 -7.65
CA GLY A 30 1.56 17.10 -6.44
C GLY A 30 0.22 17.77 -6.70
N ARG A 31 -0.26 17.82 -7.96
CA ARG A 31 -1.58 18.37 -8.28
C ARG A 31 -2.66 17.31 -8.10
N LEU A 32 -3.80 17.71 -7.56
CA LEU A 32 -5.00 16.88 -7.55
C LEU A 32 -5.69 16.96 -8.92
N LEU A 33 -5.71 15.86 -9.64
CA LEU A 33 -6.48 15.71 -10.88
C LEU A 33 -7.89 15.25 -10.54
N VAL A 34 -8.88 15.91 -11.09
CA VAL A 34 -10.31 15.59 -10.88
C VAL A 34 -10.95 15.42 -12.25
N SER A 35 -11.46 14.24 -12.53
CA SER A 35 -12.24 14.00 -13.73
C SER A 35 -13.72 14.34 -13.50
N GLU A 36 -14.34 14.97 -14.51
CA GLU A 36 -15.72 15.40 -14.45
C GLU A 36 -16.52 14.85 -15.64
N TRP A 37 -17.74 14.40 -15.36
CA TRP A 37 -18.62 13.85 -16.39
C TRP A 37 -19.24 14.92 -17.31
N GLY A 38 -19.33 16.19 -16.91
CA GLY A 38 -19.86 17.29 -17.73
C GLY A 38 -21.40 17.38 -17.81
N GLY A 39 -22.11 16.66 -16.97
CA GLY A 39 -23.55 16.82 -16.73
C GLY A 39 -24.46 15.67 -17.11
N GLY A 40 -25.38 15.34 -16.20
CA GLY A 40 -26.53 14.46 -16.37
C GLY A 40 -26.26 12.99 -16.68
N TRP A 41 -27.34 12.22 -16.80
CA TRP A 41 -27.27 10.78 -17.14
C TRP A 41 -27.01 10.49 -18.62
N SER A 42 -27.12 11.52 -19.48
CA SER A 42 -26.87 11.40 -20.91
C SER A 42 -25.41 11.65 -21.25
N ALA A 43 -24.85 10.88 -22.16
CA ALA A 43 -23.49 11.07 -22.65
C ALA A 43 -23.42 12.42 -23.43
N THR A 44 -23.01 13.48 -22.75
CA THR A 44 -22.94 14.84 -23.33
C THR A 44 -21.73 15.05 -24.21
N LYS A 45 -20.73 14.13 -24.17
CA LYS A 45 -19.40 14.27 -24.78
C LYS A 45 -18.65 15.54 -24.31
N ARG A 46 -18.93 16.01 -23.10
CA ARG A 46 -18.39 17.23 -22.48
C ARG A 46 -17.72 16.96 -21.14
N GLY A 47 -16.99 15.86 -21.03
CA GLY A 47 -16.15 15.62 -19.85
C GLY A 47 -14.97 16.58 -19.79
N SER A 48 -14.49 16.87 -18.59
CA SER A 48 -13.29 17.68 -18.36
C SER A 48 -12.35 17.02 -17.33
N LEU A 49 -11.09 17.41 -17.38
CA LEU A 49 -10.08 17.08 -16.38
C LEU A 49 -9.57 18.39 -15.78
N HIS A 50 -9.78 18.52 -14.47
CA HIS A 50 -9.31 19.67 -13.71
C HIS A 50 -8.05 19.32 -12.97
N ALA A 51 -7.06 20.23 -12.96
CA ALA A 51 -5.87 20.13 -12.16
C ALA A 51 -5.90 21.22 -11.07
N ILE A 52 -6.00 20.79 -9.83
CA ILE A 52 -6.02 21.69 -8.66
C ILE A 52 -4.68 21.59 -7.97
N SER A 53 -4.04 22.73 -7.72
CA SER A 53 -2.73 22.80 -7.07
C SER A 53 -2.72 23.83 -5.97
N ASP A 54 -1.93 23.54 -4.94
CA ASP A 54 -1.53 24.51 -3.95
C ASP A 54 -0.09 24.93 -4.24
N PRO A 55 0.17 26.25 -4.52
CA PRO A 55 1.49 26.72 -4.89
C PRO A 55 2.59 26.42 -3.84
N GLU A 56 2.24 26.41 -2.56
CA GLU A 56 3.20 26.09 -1.49
C GLU A 56 3.57 24.62 -1.53
N SER A 57 2.57 23.72 -1.69
CA SER A 57 2.79 22.28 -1.78
C SER A 57 3.63 21.89 -2.99
N LEU A 58 3.53 22.60 -4.12
CA LEU A 58 4.33 22.32 -5.33
C LEU A 58 5.84 22.50 -5.14
N THR A 59 6.25 23.21 -4.11
CA THR A 59 7.67 23.43 -3.76
C THR A 59 8.20 22.41 -2.75
N ASP A 60 7.39 21.50 -2.27
CA ASP A 60 7.81 20.46 -1.33
C ASP A 60 8.84 19.52 -1.98
N PRO A 61 10.07 19.42 -1.41
CA PRO A 61 11.13 18.59 -1.98
C PRO A 61 10.74 17.10 -2.07
N ARG A 62 9.82 16.61 -1.22
CA ARG A 62 9.33 15.23 -1.27
C ARG A 62 8.57 14.92 -2.56
N ILE A 63 7.90 15.92 -3.14
CA ILE A 63 7.23 15.78 -4.46
C ILE A 63 8.25 15.62 -5.57
N ALA A 64 9.33 16.43 -5.55
CA ALA A 64 10.41 16.32 -6.51
C ALA A 64 11.10 14.95 -6.40
N GLU A 65 11.44 14.53 -5.20
CA GLU A 65 12.03 13.22 -4.92
C GLU A 65 11.18 12.07 -5.45
N ALA A 66 9.87 12.07 -5.11
CA ALA A 66 8.95 11.03 -5.57
C ALA A 66 8.84 10.98 -7.10
N ARG A 67 8.80 12.15 -7.75
CA ARG A 67 8.79 12.25 -9.21
C ARG A 67 10.08 11.71 -9.83
N ASP A 68 11.24 12.07 -9.28
CA ASP A 68 12.54 11.64 -9.79
C ASP A 68 12.69 10.11 -9.64
N ILE A 69 12.29 9.53 -8.50
CA ILE A 69 12.23 8.07 -8.33
C ILE A 69 11.28 7.42 -9.36
N ALA A 70 10.13 8.05 -9.64
CA ALA A 70 9.18 7.51 -10.62
C ALA A 70 9.73 7.55 -12.06
N ILE A 71 10.52 8.56 -12.40
CA ILE A 71 11.18 8.70 -13.72
C ILE A 71 12.32 7.70 -13.87
N GLU A 72 13.17 7.58 -12.87
CA GLU A 72 14.28 6.63 -12.85
C GLU A 72 13.81 5.17 -12.78
N GLY A 73 12.67 4.95 -12.13
CA GLY A 73 12.20 3.63 -11.78
C GLY A 73 12.90 3.06 -10.55
N VAL A 74 12.53 1.83 -10.19
CA VAL A 74 13.08 1.13 -9.02
C VAL A 74 13.81 -0.16 -9.39
N GLY A 75 13.83 -0.54 -10.68
CA GLY A 75 14.34 -1.82 -11.14
C GLY A 75 15.83 -2.03 -10.92
N ASP A 76 16.64 -0.98 -10.91
CA ASP A 76 18.09 -1.07 -10.71
C ASP A 76 18.53 -0.87 -9.24
N ARG A 77 17.58 -0.59 -8.32
CA ARG A 77 17.88 -0.35 -6.92
C ARG A 77 18.19 -1.64 -6.16
N GLY A 78 19.08 -1.52 -5.17
CA GLY A 78 19.43 -2.62 -4.27
C GLY A 78 18.29 -3.03 -3.34
N MET A 79 18.35 -4.24 -2.77
CA MET A 79 17.32 -4.75 -1.85
C MET A 79 17.14 -3.85 -0.62
N PHE A 80 18.21 -3.29 -0.10
CA PHE A 80 18.18 -2.39 1.05
C PHE A 80 17.45 -1.09 0.70
N GLU A 81 17.78 -0.46 -0.42
CA GLU A 81 17.11 0.77 -0.87
C GLU A 81 15.62 0.55 -1.12
N LEU A 82 15.26 -0.58 -1.74
CA LEU A 82 13.86 -0.95 -1.95
C LEU A 82 13.11 -1.14 -0.62
N ALA A 83 13.76 -1.75 0.38
CA ALA A 83 13.19 -1.92 1.71
C ALA A 83 12.96 -0.55 2.40
N GLU A 84 13.89 0.39 2.26
CA GLU A 84 13.72 1.77 2.76
C GLU A 84 12.55 2.48 2.07
N LEU A 85 12.39 2.30 0.76
CA LEU A 85 11.29 2.89 -0.01
C LEU A 85 9.90 2.36 0.39
N LEU A 86 9.78 1.23 1.09
CA LEU A 86 8.51 0.82 1.71
C LEU A 86 8.03 1.84 2.75
N GLY A 87 8.91 2.68 3.25
CA GLY A 87 8.61 3.75 4.19
C GLY A 87 8.47 5.15 3.57
N SER A 88 8.49 5.28 2.25
CA SER A 88 8.32 6.56 1.55
C SER A 88 6.99 7.24 1.94
N ASP A 89 6.97 8.56 1.98
CA ASP A 89 5.74 9.33 2.19
C ASP A 89 4.76 9.16 1.02
N ASP A 90 5.26 8.97 -0.20
CA ASP A 90 4.43 8.75 -1.38
C ASP A 90 3.99 7.27 -1.51
N GLN A 91 2.68 7.05 -1.48
CA GLN A 91 2.10 5.71 -1.60
C GLN A 91 2.50 5.00 -2.90
N ARG A 92 2.67 5.75 -3.99
CA ARG A 92 3.01 5.18 -5.30
C ARG A 92 4.42 4.62 -5.28
N ILE A 93 5.36 5.31 -4.62
CA ILE A 93 6.73 4.84 -4.43
C ILE A 93 6.76 3.59 -3.54
N ARG A 94 6.01 3.59 -2.42
CA ARG A 94 5.88 2.38 -1.58
C ARG A 94 5.40 1.17 -2.38
N ARG A 95 4.39 1.37 -3.25
CA ARG A 95 3.85 0.30 -4.10
C ARG A 95 4.84 -0.17 -5.16
N MET A 96 5.60 0.74 -5.79
CA MET A 96 6.66 0.38 -6.74
C MET A 96 7.73 -0.49 -6.07
N ALA A 97 8.22 -0.08 -4.91
CA ALA A 97 9.20 -0.83 -4.13
C ALA A 97 8.68 -2.19 -3.68
N GLN A 98 7.44 -2.25 -3.17
CA GLN A 98 6.79 -3.50 -2.77
C GLN A 98 6.66 -4.47 -3.96
N GLN A 99 6.23 -3.99 -5.12
CA GLN A 99 6.08 -4.81 -6.31
C GLN A 99 7.43 -5.36 -6.77
N GLU A 100 8.44 -4.51 -6.86
CA GLU A 100 9.79 -4.90 -7.28
C GLU A 100 10.40 -5.94 -6.34
N LEU A 101 10.31 -5.75 -5.01
CA LEU A 101 10.74 -6.73 -4.03
C LEU A 101 9.97 -8.05 -4.16
N ALA A 102 8.67 -8.00 -4.44
CA ALA A 102 7.87 -9.20 -4.61
C ALA A 102 8.24 -9.96 -5.90
N GLU A 103 8.51 -9.27 -7.00
CA GLU A 103 8.97 -9.86 -8.25
C GLU A 103 10.33 -10.55 -8.09
N ARG A 104 11.22 -9.96 -7.30
CA ARG A 104 12.52 -10.54 -6.90
C ARG A 104 12.40 -11.64 -5.84
N ARG A 105 11.21 -11.86 -5.28
CA ARG A 105 10.97 -12.79 -4.16
C ARG A 105 11.84 -12.51 -2.95
N ALA A 106 11.98 -11.26 -2.60
CA ALA A 106 12.83 -10.77 -1.52
C ALA A 106 12.22 -11.04 -0.13
N VAL A 107 11.91 -12.31 0.18
CA VAL A 107 11.25 -12.73 1.42
C VAL A 107 11.98 -12.20 2.65
N ALA A 108 13.32 -12.34 2.70
CA ALA A 108 14.12 -11.89 3.83
C ALA A 108 14.00 -10.37 4.06
N ALA A 109 14.03 -9.57 3.00
CA ALA A 109 13.88 -8.11 3.12
C ALA A 109 12.50 -7.73 3.66
N PHE A 110 11.44 -8.39 3.20
CA PHE A 110 10.10 -8.17 3.73
C PHE A 110 9.97 -8.64 5.19
N GLU A 111 10.53 -9.80 5.54
CA GLU A 111 10.52 -10.31 6.91
C GLU A 111 11.20 -9.35 7.88
N ASP A 112 12.37 -8.83 7.51
CA ASP A 112 13.10 -7.87 8.32
C ASP A 112 12.30 -6.59 8.56
N VAL A 113 11.70 -6.02 7.52
CA VAL A 113 10.85 -4.83 7.65
C VAL A 113 9.60 -5.15 8.49
N ALA A 114 8.91 -6.26 8.23
CA ALA A 114 7.69 -6.62 8.96
C ALA A 114 7.94 -6.80 10.47
N ARG A 115 9.11 -7.32 10.86
CA ARG A 115 9.46 -7.62 12.26
C ARG A 115 10.11 -6.46 13.00
N TYR A 116 11.02 -5.72 12.35
CA TYR A 116 11.94 -4.83 13.05
C TYR A 116 11.74 -3.35 12.76
N GLU A 117 11.00 -2.97 11.72
CA GLU A 117 10.65 -1.57 11.49
C GLU A 117 9.67 -1.09 12.57
N ARG A 118 9.87 0.15 13.05
CA ARG A 118 9.06 0.75 14.12
C ARG A 118 7.76 1.39 13.62
N ARG A 119 7.77 1.87 12.38
CA ARG A 119 6.61 2.52 11.75
C ARG A 119 5.66 1.45 11.21
N THR A 120 4.39 1.55 11.53
CA THR A 120 3.36 0.59 11.10
C THR A 120 3.28 0.48 9.59
N LEU A 121 3.27 1.60 8.87
CA LEU A 121 2.99 1.61 7.43
C LEU A 121 4.00 0.81 6.57
N PRO A 122 5.33 0.94 6.72
CA PRO A 122 6.28 0.07 6.02
C PRO A 122 6.09 -1.42 6.37
N ARG A 123 5.75 -1.73 7.63
CA ARG A 123 5.48 -3.10 8.08
C ARG A 123 4.27 -3.69 7.34
N LEU A 124 3.21 -2.90 7.15
CA LEU A 124 2.03 -3.34 6.38
C LEU A 124 2.40 -3.62 4.92
N HIS A 125 3.18 -2.74 4.29
CA HIS A 125 3.67 -2.98 2.93
C HIS A 125 4.52 -4.25 2.83
N ALA A 126 5.34 -4.55 3.84
CA ALA A 126 6.12 -5.78 3.89
C ALA A 126 5.22 -7.03 4.03
N ILE A 127 4.20 -7.00 4.89
CA ILE A 127 3.21 -8.07 5.05
C ILE A 127 2.47 -8.33 3.72
N TRP A 128 2.01 -7.27 3.05
CA TRP A 128 1.34 -7.40 1.74
C TRP A 128 2.30 -7.91 0.65
N GLY A 129 3.57 -7.51 0.72
CA GLY A 129 4.63 -8.00 -0.15
C GLY A 129 4.86 -9.51 0.00
N LEU A 130 4.92 -10.03 1.23
CA LEU A 130 4.97 -11.47 1.50
C LEU A 130 3.78 -12.21 0.89
N GLY A 131 2.57 -11.66 1.04
CA GLY A 131 1.38 -12.21 0.39
C GLY A 131 1.47 -12.19 -1.15
N GLN A 132 2.06 -11.15 -1.74
CA GLN A 132 2.31 -11.12 -3.19
C GLN A 132 3.30 -12.20 -3.62
N VAL A 133 4.41 -12.39 -2.89
CA VAL A 133 5.35 -13.48 -3.16
C VAL A 133 4.66 -14.83 -3.08
N ALA A 134 3.83 -15.05 -2.04
CA ALA A 134 3.08 -16.29 -1.89
C ALA A 134 2.15 -16.56 -3.09
N ARG A 135 1.43 -15.56 -3.57
CA ARG A 135 0.59 -15.68 -4.78
C ARG A 135 1.40 -15.98 -6.05
N ILE A 136 2.55 -15.33 -6.22
CA ILE A 136 3.47 -15.59 -7.33
C ILE A 136 3.95 -17.05 -7.29
N GLU A 137 4.33 -17.57 -6.13
CA GLU A 137 4.79 -18.94 -5.96
C GLU A 137 3.64 -19.96 -6.14
N ALA A 138 2.46 -19.68 -5.58
CA ALA A 138 1.28 -20.52 -5.75
C ALA A 138 0.87 -20.64 -7.23
N ALA A 139 0.88 -19.55 -7.98
CA ALA A 139 0.59 -19.54 -9.42
C ALA A 139 1.58 -20.40 -10.25
N ARG A 140 2.76 -20.68 -9.68
CA ARG A 140 3.79 -21.54 -10.28
C ARG A 140 3.81 -22.96 -9.69
N ASN A 141 2.78 -23.33 -8.93
CA ASN A 141 2.69 -24.59 -8.19
C ASN A 141 3.90 -24.84 -7.25
N ARG A 142 4.44 -23.78 -6.67
CA ARG A 142 5.54 -23.85 -5.70
C ARG A 142 5.02 -23.73 -4.26
N ARG A 143 5.87 -24.11 -3.30
CA ARG A 143 5.55 -24.01 -1.88
C ARG A 143 5.56 -22.55 -1.44
N ILE A 144 4.51 -22.12 -0.74
CA ILE A 144 4.34 -20.75 -0.24
C ILE A 144 4.90 -20.54 1.18
N GLY A 145 5.31 -21.62 1.87
CA GLY A 145 5.72 -21.57 3.28
C GLY A 145 6.79 -20.51 3.56
N ALA A 146 7.83 -20.44 2.73
CA ALA A 146 8.90 -19.46 2.92
C ALA A 146 8.40 -18.00 2.99
N ALA A 147 7.33 -17.66 2.25
CA ALA A 147 6.73 -16.32 2.28
C ALA A 147 5.65 -16.15 3.36
N MET A 148 5.00 -17.25 3.79
CA MET A 148 3.87 -17.19 4.71
C MET A 148 4.27 -17.44 6.17
N ASP A 149 5.26 -18.32 6.42
CA ASP A 149 5.71 -18.64 7.78
C ASP A 149 6.14 -17.40 8.59
N PRO A 150 6.83 -16.38 8.00
CA PRO A 150 7.18 -15.15 8.69
C PRO A 150 5.99 -14.35 9.24
N LEU A 151 4.79 -14.54 8.69
CA LEU A 151 3.58 -13.83 9.12
C LEU A 151 2.94 -14.43 10.38
N ILE A 152 3.19 -15.71 10.69
CA ILE A 152 2.55 -16.39 11.83
C ILE A 152 2.85 -15.70 13.17
N PRO A 153 4.10 -15.35 13.49
CA PRO A 153 4.40 -14.63 14.74
C PRO A 153 3.73 -13.25 14.82
N LEU A 154 3.46 -12.60 13.67
CA LEU A 154 2.82 -11.28 13.62
C LEU A 154 1.35 -11.29 14.03
N LEU A 155 0.72 -12.45 14.12
CA LEU A 155 -0.61 -12.60 14.72
C LEU A 155 -0.67 -12.23 16.21
N ARG A 156 0.48 -12.12 16.87
CA ARG A 156 0.62 -11.70 18.27
C ARG A 156 1.38 -10.37 18.41
N ASP A 157 1.46 -9.60 17.33
CA ASP A 157 2.14 -8.29 17.33
C ASP A 157 1.44 -7.30 18.27
N PRO A 158 2.17 -6.42 18.96
CA PRO A 158 1.54 -5.39 19.80
C PRO A 158 0.64 -4.43 19.02
N ASP A 159 0.93 -4.17 17.73
CA ASP A 159 0.13 -3.32 16.86
C ASP A 159 -1.08 -4.09 16.29
N PRO A 160 -2.33 -3.69 16.62
CA PRO A 160 -3.53 -4.38 16.15
C PRO A 160 -3.68 -4.37 14.63
N GLU A 161 -3.19 -3.33 13.94
CA GLU A 161 -3.24 -3.27 12.47
C GLU A 161 -2.30 -4.31 11.86
N VAL A 162 -1.12 -4.49 12.45
CA VAL A 162 -0.17 -5.55 12.03
C VAL A 162 -0.78 -6.92 12.21
N ARG A 163 -1.44 -7.20 13.36
CA ARG A 163 -2.15 -8.47 13.59
C ARG A 163 -3.24 -8.71 12.54
N ALA A 164 -4.08 -7.70 12.30
CA ALA A 164 -5.18 -7.79 11.34
C ALA A 164 -4.69 -8.06 9.91
N GLN A 165 -3.65 -7.35 9.46
CA GLN A 165 -3.10 -7.54 8.12
C GLN A 165 -2.34 -8.86 7.97
N ALA A 166 -1.67 -9.33 9.01
CA ALA A 166 -1.04 -10.66 9.02
C ALA A 166 -2.11 -11.77 8.90
N ALA A 167 -3.19 -11.69 9.70
CA ALA A 167 -4.29 -12.65 9.64
C ALA A 167 -4.95 -12.68 8.26
N LYS A 168 -5.26 -11.51 7.70
CA LYS A 168 -5.82 -11.37 6.34
C LYS A 168 -4.92 -12.00 5.29
N THR A 169 -3.62 -11.72 5.35
CA THR A 169 -2.66 -12.20 4.36
C THR A 169 -2.46 -13.71 4.45
N LEU A 170 -2.46 -14.29 5.65
CA LEU A 170 -2.37 -15.74 5.87
C LEU A 170 -3.58 -16.52 5.33
N GLY A 171 -4.71 -15.84 5.13
CA GLY A 171 -5.91 -16.42 4.53
C GLY A 171 -5.92 -16.42 3.00
N ASP A 172 -4.98 -15.69 2.34
CA ASP A 172 -4.99 -15.54 0.87
C ASP A 172 -3.57 -15.49 0.24
N PRO A 173 -3.04 -16.59 -0.27
CA PRO A 173 -3.60 -17.95 -0.33
C PRO A 173 -3.60 -18.65 1.04
N PRO A 174 -4.54 -19.57 1.28
CA PRO A 174 -4.62 -20.26 2.57
C PRO A 174 -3.33 -20.98 2.93
N HIS A 175 -2.84 -20.75 4.16
CA HIS A 175 -1.62 -21.39 4.67
C HIS A 175 -1.95 -22.33 5.83
N PRO A 176 -2.02 -23.66 5.61
CA PRO A 176 -2.46 -24.62 6.62
C PRO A 176 -1.66 -24.58 7.93
N ALA A 177 -0.35 -24.26 7.87
CA ALA A 177 0.49 -24.16 9.06
C ALA A 177 0.06 -23.01 10.00
N ALA A 178 -0.66 -22.01 9.51
CA ALA A 178 -1.16 -20.90 10.31
C ALA A 178 -2.50 -21.18 10.99
N LYS A 179 -3.15 -22.34 10.72
CA LYS A 179 -4.52 -22.62 11.16
C LYS A 179 -4.73 -22.41 12.66
N ASP A 180 -3.91 -23.04 13.48
CA ASP A 180 -4.09 -22.99 14.94
C ASP A 180 -3.86 -21.58 15.48
N ALA A 181 -2.84 -20.87 14.97
CA ALA A 181 -2.56 -19.49 15.34
C ALA A 181 -3.68 -18.52 14.89
N LEU A 182 -4.30 -18.75 13.73
CA LEU A 182 -5.46 -17.98 13.27
C LEU A 182 -6.69 -18.23 14.13
N VAL A 183 -6.91 -19.48 14.58
CA VAL A 183 -8.02 -19.81 15.50
C VAL A 183 -7.83 -19.10 16.85
N GLU A 184 -6.60 -19.09 17.38
CA GLU A 184 -6.29 -18.33 18.59
C GLU A 184 -6.54 -16.82 18.42
N ALA A 185 -6.24 -16.26 17.25
CA ALA A 185 -6.45 -14.83 16.96
C ALA A 185 -7.94 -14.42 16.84
N LEU A 186 -8.89 -15.36 16.76
CA LEU A 186 -10.33 -15.04 16.71
C LEU A 186 -10.86 -14.39 17.99
N VAL A 187 -10.14 -14.51 19.10
CA VAL A 187 -10.49 -13.89 20.39
C VAL A 187 -9.75 -12.58 20.65
N ASP A 188 -9.02 -12.09 19.67
CA ASP A 188 -8.35 -10.79 19.73
C ASP A 188 -9.41 -9.67 19.77
N PRO A 189 -9.38 -8.77 20.76
CA PRO A 189 -10.36 -7.70 20.94
C PRO A 189 -10.26 -6.61 19.86
#